data_b448e8ab009254106770d7a34348ba14
#
_entry.id   b448e8ab009254106770d7a34348ba14
#
_cell.length_a   1.000
_cell.length_b   1.000
_cell.length_c   1.000
_cell.angle_alpha   90.00
_cell.angle_beta   90.00
_cell.angle_gamma   90.00
#
_symmetry.space_group_name_H-M   'P 1'
#
loop_
_entity.id
_entity.type
_entity.pdbx_description
1 polymer ?
#
loop_
_entity_poly.entity_id
_entity_poly.type
_entity_poly.pdbx_seq_one_letter_code
_entity_poly.pdbx_strand_id
1 'polypeptide(L)'
;MSDQFYTSIAPFYQHIFPFNPTQIEFLKYVLPYNGARVLDVGCATGDLAFALTHFGFPTWAFDYDARMIETAQQSKLEDTMFPVFEQLDMRILDQRYPESYFDTIICFGNTLVHLLTDEDILQFLQSAHKTLATDGTLTIQILNYDFILNQGIKSLPVIENEHVRFERNYEFNTTDSLIEFKTRLTIKSTNQVIPNSVQLNPVRKNKLQELMEEAGFGSLEFFGNFAREPLSDQSLPLIVTYRKKLN
;
A
#
# COMPACT_ATOMS: atom_id res chain seq x y z
N MET A 1 -3.93 17.89 0.89
CA MET A 1 -5.12 17.94 0.01
C MET A 1 -5.56 16.59 -0.51
N SER A 2 -4.97 15.49 -0.05
CA SER A 2 -5.46 14.11 -0.32
C SER A 2 -6.58 13.66 0.61
N ASP A 3 -6.83 14.43 1.68
CA ASP A 3 -7.73 14.05 2.77
C ASP A 3 -9.19 13.79 2.33
N GLN A 4 -9.65 14.43 1.26
CA GLN A 4 -11.01 14.21 0.78
C GLN A 4 -11.18 13.02 -0.14
N PHE A 5 -10.13 12.57 -0.82
CA PHE A 5 -10.23 11.45 -1.77
C PHE A 5 -10.63 10.16 -1.05
N TYR A 6 -9.82 9.71 -0.12
CA TYR A 6 -10.05 8.47 0.62
C TYR A 6 -11.23 8.59 1.59
N THR A 7 -11.37 9.71 2.28
CA THR A 7 -12.53 10.00 3.15
C THR A 7 -13.87 9.78 2.43
N SER A 8 -13.98 10.20 1.17
CA SER A 8 -15.24 10.12 0.42
C SER A 8 -15.60 8.71 -0.05
N ILE A 9 -14.61 7.84 -0.24
CA ILE A 9 -14.81 6.46 -0.69
C ILE A 9 -14.73 5.43 0.45
N ALA A 10 -14.31 5.83 1.65
CA ALA A 10 -14.16 4.93 2.79
C ALA A 10 -15.38 4.03 3.07
N PRO A 11 -16.65 4.53 3.01
CA PRO A 11 -17.82 3.69 3.22
C PRO A 11 -18.02 2.60 2.16
N PHE A 12 -17.35 2.73 1.01
CA PHE A 12 -17.49 1.81 -0.14
C PHE A 12 -16.19 1.08 -0.44
N TYR A 13 -15.14 1.30 0.35
CA TYR A 13 -13.79 0.85 0.05
C TYR A 13 -13.71 -0.66 -0.17
N GLN A 14 -14.36 -1.45 0.68
CA GLN A 14 -14.40 -2.92 0.56
C GLN A 14 -15.16 -3.40 -0.69
N HIS A 15 -16.13 -2.64 -1.19
CA HIS A 15 -16.81 -2.95 -2.45
C HIS A 15 -15.94 -2.62 -3.66
N ILE A 16 -15.03 -1.63 -3.54
CA ILE A 16 -14.12 -1.24 -4.61
C ILE A 16 -12.89 -2.15 -4.61
N PHE A 17 -12.28 -2.33 -3.44
CA PHE A 17 -11.03 -3.07 -3.24
C PHE A 17 -11.23 -4.20 -2.20
N PRO A 18 -11.96 -5.26 -2.57
CA PRO A 18 -12.17 -6.37 -1.65
C PRO A 18 -10.84 -7.05 -1.31
N PHE A 19 -10.78 -7.66 -0.12
CA PHE A 19 -9.63 -8.43 0.31
C PHE A 19 -9.22 -9.48 -0.73
N ASN A 20 -7.92 -9.53 -1.01
CA ASN A 20 -7.35 -10.49 -1.94
C ASN A 20 -6.58 -11.59 -1.18
N PRO A 21 -7.08 -12.83 -1.10
CA PRO A 21 -6.43 -13.92 -0.38
C PRO A 21 -5.01 -14.25 -0.87
N THR A 22 -4.68 -13.94 -2.14
CA THR A 22 -3.34 -14.18 -2.68
C THR A 22 -2.26 -13.35 -1.99
N GLN A 23 -2.64 -12.23 -1.36
CA GLN A 23 -1.73 -11.43 -0.53
C GLN A 23 -1.24 -12.24 0.68
N ILE A 24 -2.11 -13.00 1.33
CA ILE A 24 -1.72 -13.85 2.47
C ILE A 24 -0.78 -14.97 2.02
N GLU A 25 -1.05 -15.60 0.88
CA GLU A 25 -0.16 -16.66 0.36
C GLU A 25 1.22 -16.12 -0.01
N PHE A 26 1.28 -14.89 -0.54
CA PHE A 26 2.54 -14.20 -0.76
C PHE A 26 3.24 -13.87 0.57
N LEU A 27 2.51 -13.35 1.55
CA LEU A 27 3.06 -12.98 2.85
C LEU A 27 3.59 -14.19 3.62
N LYS A 28 2.95 -15.36 3.54
CA LYS A 28 3.50 -16.61 4.10
C LYS A 28 4.89 -16.96 3.55
N TYR A 29 5.20 -16.55 2.33
CA TYR A 29 6.53 -16.76 1.74
C TYR A 29 7.58 -15.79 2.29
N VAL A 30 7.19 -14.54 2.57
CA VAL A 30 8.14 -13.49 3.00
C VAL A 30 8.24 -13.34 4.52
N LEU A 31 7.23 -13.78 5.27
CA LEU A 31 7.23 -13.74 6.73
C LEU A 31 8.35 -14.61 7.30
N PRO A 32 9.14 -14.11 8.26
CA PRO A 32 10.31 -14.84 8.76
C PRO A 32 9.94 -16.06 9.62
N TYR A 33 8.81 -16.02 10.33
CA TYR A 33 8.31 -17.10 11.21
C TYR A 33 6.85 -16.86 11.61
N ASN A 34 6.21 -17.88 12.18
CA ASN A 34 4.85 -17.78 12.71
C ASN A 34 4.81 -16.87 13.94
N GLY A 35 3.85 -15.96 14.00
CA GLY A 35 3.73 -14.97 15.06
C GLY A 35 4.66 -13.76 14.92
N ALA A 36 5.27 -13.58 13.75
CA ALA A 36 6.03 -12.38 13.40
C ALA A 36 5.15 -11.11 13.57
N ARG A 37 5.75 -10.04 14.10
CA ARG A 37 5.09 -8.74 14.27
C ARG A 37 5.03 -8.03 12.92
N VAL A 38 3.83 -7.77 12.46
CA VAL A 38 3.59 -7.15 11.15
C VAL A 38 3.13 -5.71 11.30
N LEU A 39 3.68 -4.81 10.49
CA LEU A 39 3.18 -3.46 10.29
C LEU A 39 2.57 -3.34 8.90
N ASP A 40 1.29 -2.99 8.83
CA ASP A 40 0.56 -2.70 7.59
C ASP A 40 0.47 -1.18 7.38
N VAL A 41 1.22 -0.68 6.38
CA VAL A 41 1.36 0.74 6.06
C VAL A 41 0.37 1.14 4.98
N GLY A 42 -0.55 2.06 5.32
CA GLY A 42 -1.65 2.44 4.43
C GLY A 42 -2.72 1.35 4.38
N CYS A 43 -3.16 0.91 5.56
CA CYS A 43 -4.04 -0.24 5.75
C CYS A 43 -5.48 -0.03 5.28
N ALA A 44 -5.85 1.19 4.90
CA ALA A 44 -7.23 1.57 4.56
C ALA A 44 -8.23 1.09 5.63
N THR A 45 -9.28 0.35 5.24
CA THR A 45 -10.31 -0.19 6.16
C THR A 45 -9.86 -1.44 6.93
N GLY A 46 -8.60 -1.86 6.82
CA GLY A 46 -7.97 -2.86 7.67
C GLY A 46 -8.17 -4.32 7.28
N ASP A 47 -8.72 -4.62 6.10
CA ASP A 47 -9.05 -6.00 5.70
C ASP A 47 -7.84 -6.95 5.73
N LEU A 48 -6.69 -6.50 5.24
CA LEU A 48 -5.46 -7.29 5.30
C LEU A 48 -4.96 -7.46 6.74
N ALA A 49 -5.03 -6.41 7.56
CA ALA A 49 -4.62 -6.46 8.95
C ALA A 49 -5.50 -7.44 9.78
N PHE A 50 -6.81 -7.48 9.53
CA PHE A 50 -7.71 -8.47 10.13
C PHE A 50 -7.34 -9.89 9.69
N ALA A 51 -7.09 -10.09 8.40
CA ALA A 51 -6.70 -11.40 7.89
C ALA A 51 -5.37 -11.87 8.51
N LEU A 52 -4.34 -11.02 8.57
CA LEU A 52 -3.06 -11.33 9.21
C LEU A 52 -3.24 -11.72 10.68
N THR A 53 -4.04 -10.95 11.42
CA THR A 53 -4.35 -11.27 12.83
C THR A 53 -5.08 -12.61 12.95
N HIS A 54 -6.03 -12.91 12.06
CA HIS A 54 -6.73 -14.21 12.04
C HIS A 54 -5.76 -15.38 11.80
N PHE A 55 -4.71 -15.18 11.01
CA PHE A 55 -3.65 -16.17 10.79
C PHE A 55 -2.58 -16.20 11.90
N GLY A 56 -2.79 -15.47 12.99
CA GLY A 56 -1.93 -15.53 14.18
C GLY A 56 -0.73 -14.58 14.15
N PHE A 57 -0.73 -13.58 13.27
CA PHE A 57 0.30 -12.54 13.23
C PHE A 57 -0.15 -11.30 14.03
N PRO A 58 0.53 -10.94 15.14
CA PRO A 58 0.31 -9.66 15.80
C PRO A 58 0.51 -8.52 14.80
N THR A 59 -0.57 -7.77 14.51
CA THR A 59 -0.57 -6.77 13.42
C THR A 59 -0.84 -5.38 13.98
N TRP A 60 0.04 -4.46 13.65
CA TRP A 60 -0.18 -3.02 13.74
C TRP A 60 -0.50 -2.52 12.34
N ALA A 61 -1.41 -1.57 12.25
CA ALA A 61 -1.90 -1.07 10.97
C ALA A 61 -2.21 0.42 11.09
N PHE A 62 -1.79 1.19 10.12
CA PHE A 62 -2.10 2.61 10.12
C PHE A 62 -2.43 3.11 8.72
N ASP A 63 -3.18 4.20 8.71
CA ASP A 63 -3.46 4.97 7.49
C ASP A 63 -3.32 6.46 7.80
N TYR A 64 -3.03 7.25 6.78
CA TYR A 64 -3.01 8.70 6.91
C TYR A 64 -4.42 9.29 7.04
N ASP A 65 -5.41 8.65 6.41
CA ASP A 65 -6.81 9.08 6.42
C ASP A 65 -7.52 8.61 7.70
N ALA A 66 -7.97 9.57 8.52
CA ALA A 66 -8.67 9.30 9.78
C ALA A 66 -9.96 8.50 9.57
N ARG A 67 -10.69 8.73 8.45
CA ARG A 67 -11.94 8.04 8.16
C ARG A 67 -11.75 6.56 7.84
N MET A 68 -10.63 6.23 7.17
CA MET A 68 -10.25 4.83 6.97
C MET A 68 -10.02 4.13 8.31
N ILE A 69 -9.27 4.77 9.21
CA ILE A 69 -8.99 4.24 10.55
C ILE A 69 -10.27 4.11 11.40
N GLU A 70 -11.15 5.11 11.37
CA GLU A 70 -12.45 5.02 12.05
C GLU A 70 -13.25 3.80 11.55
N THR A 71 -13.29 3.58 10.24
CA THR A 71 -13.99 2.43 9.64
C THR A 71 -13.35 1.11 10.05
N ALA A 72 -12.02 1.02 10.05
CA ALA A 72 -11.28 -0.15 10.49
C ALA A 72 -11.56 -0.46 11.98
N GLN A 73 -11.52 0.56 12.84
CA GLN A 73 -11.79 0.42 14.28
C GLN A 73 -13.23 -0.02 14.56
N GLN A 74 -14.22 0.46 13.80
CA GLN A 74 -15.62 0.05 13.93
C GLN A 74 -15.84 -1.43 13.56
N SER A 75 -14.99 -1.97 12.69
CA SER A 75 -15.04 -3.38 12.27
C SER A 75 -14.30 -4.32 13.23
N LYS A 76 -13.52 -3.75 14.18
CA LYS A 76 -12.77 -4.53 15.17
C LYS A 76 -13.68 -5.07 16.24
N LEU A 77 -13.54 -6.37 16.56
CA LEU A 77 -14.25 -6.98 17.67
C LEU A 77 -13.79 -6.39 19.01
N GLU A 78 -14.74 -6.15 19.91
CA GLU A 78 -14.45 -5.78 21.31
C GLU A 78 -13.56 -6.83 21.95
N ASP A 79 -12.70 -6.41 22.88
CA ASP A 79 -11.79 -7.28 23.64
C ASP A 79 -10.68 -7.98 22.84
N THR A 80 -10.47 -7.64 21.57
CA THR A 80 -9.31 -8.14 20.82
C THR A 80 -8.11 -7.21 20.93
N MET A 81 -6.92 -7.78 21.21
CA MET A 81 -5.68 -7.00 21.27
C MET A 81 -5.27 -6.51 19.87
N PHE A 82 -5.38 -7.36 18.86
CA PHE A 82 -4.98 -7.10 17.48
C PHE A 82 -6.18 -7.20 16.51
N PRO A 83 -6.07 -6.53 15.33
CA PRO A 83 -5.05 -5.58 14.95
C PRO A 83 -5.12 -4.27 15.76
N VAL A 84 -3.99 -3.57 15.89
CA VAL A 84 -3.93 -2.22 16.47
C VAL A 84 -3.99 -1.22 15.35
N PHE A 85 -5.02 -0.36 15.33
CA PHE A 85 -5.19 0.69 14.32
C PHE A 85 -4.87 2.07 14.85
N GLU A 86 -4.10 2.87 14.09
CA GLU A 86 -3.84 4.27 14.40
C GLU A 86 -3.74 5.15 13.14
N GLN A 87 -4.03 6.42 13.28
CA GLN A 87 -3.76 7.39 12.22
C GLN A 87 -2.30 7.83 12.32
N LEU A 88 -1.53 7.66 11.23
CA LEU A 88 -0.10 7.98 11.22
C LEU A 88 0.36 8.37 9.81
N ASP A 89 1.33 9.27 9.74
CA ASP A 89 2.10 9.55 8.53
C ASP A 89 3.24 8.51 8.40
N MET A 90 3.33 7.83 7.26
CA MET A 90 4.35 6.80 7.07
C MET A 90 5.80 7.31 7.15
N ARG A 91 6.03 8.61 6.95
CA ARG A 91 7.37 9.21 6.99
C ARG A 91 8.00 9.23 8.38
N ILE A 92 7.19 9.04 9.44
CA ILE A 92 7.64 9.18 10.84
C ILE A 92 7.52 7.89 11.65
N LEU A 93 7.64 6.71 11.02
CA LEU A 93 7.55 5.41 11.71
C LEU A 93 8.52 5.30 12.87
N ASP A 94 9.77 5.74 12.67
CA ASP A 94 10.85 5.68 13.65
C ASP A 94 10.68 6.65 14.83
N GLN A 95 9.76 7.61 14.73
CA GLN A 95 9.36 8.45 15.87
C GLN A 95 8.25 7.80 16.69
N ARG A 96 7.48 6.91 16.05
CA ARG A 96 6.33 6.25 16.68
C ARG A 96 6.69 4.88 17.24
N TYR A 97 7.53 4.12 16.58
CA TYR A 97 7.89 2.76 16.95
C TYR A 97 9.38 2.63 17.29
N PRO A 98 9.75 1.71 18.19
CA PRO A 98 11.15 1.47 18.51
C PRO A 98 11.95 0.95 17.30
N GLU A 99 13.27 1.13 17.35
CA GLU A 99 14.19 0.50 16.40
C GLU A 99 14.07 -1.03 16.46
N SER A 100 14.18 -1.68 15.30
CA SER A 100 14.16 -3.14 15.17
C SER A 100 12.93 -3.80 15.81
N TYR A 101 11.77 -3.15 15.71
CA TYR A 101 10.55 -3.62 16.37
C TYR A 101 9.74 -4.58 15.51
N PHE A 102 9.58 -4.32 14.20
CA PHE A 102 8.75 -5.14 13.32
C PHE A 102 9.57 -6.20 12.60
N ASP A 103 9.03 -7.41 12.57
CA ASP A 103 9.62 -8.52 11.84
C ASP A 103 9.24 -8.48 10.34
N THR A 104 8.13 -7.81 10.03
CA THR A 104 7.69 -7.56 8.64
C THR A 104 6.98 -6.21 8.55
N ILE A 105 7.33 -5.43 7.54
CA ILE A 105 6.64 -4.19 7.15
C ILE A 105 6.09 -4.39 5.74
N ILE A 106 4.82 -4.10 5.55
CA ILE A 106 4.15 -4.16 4.24
C ILE A 106 3.56 -2.79 3.89
N CYS A 107 3.62 -2.43 2.61
CA CYS A 107 3.01 -1.24 2.05
C CYS A 107 2.38 -1.61 0.70
N PHE A 108 1.12 -2.01 0.73
CA PHE A 108 0.39 -2.51 -0.44
C PHE A 108 -0.62 -1.48 -0.96
N GLY A 109 -1.31 -1.81 -2.04
CA GLY A 109 -2.41 -1.01 -2.56
C GLY A 109 -2.00 0.27 -3.28
N ASN A 110 -0.76 0.39 -3.77
CA ASN A 110 -0.26 1.59 -4.43
C ASN A 110 -0.09 2.79 -3.47
N THR A 111 0.06 2.54 -2.18
CA THR A 111 0.12 3.56 -1.13
C THR A 111 1.36 4.46 -1.22
N LEU A 112 2.53 3.88 -1.52
CA LEU A 112 3.81 4.61 -1.56
C LEU A 112 3.79 5.83 -2.47
N VAL A 113 3.07 5.76 -3.59
CA VAL A 113 3.06 6.80 -4.63
C VAL A 113 2.27 8.06 -4.26
N HIS A 114 1.63 8.06 -3.08
CA HIS A 114 1.04 9.26 -2.47
C HIS A 114 2.10 10.17 -1.83
N LEU A 115 3.32 9.68 -1.66
CA LEU A 115 4.49 10.50 -1.36
C LEU A 115 4.96 11.14 -2.68
N LEU A 116 4.77 12.46 -2.79
CA LEU A 116 4.87 13.16 -4.08
C LEU A 116 6.30 13.49 -4.48
N THR A 117 7.26 13.36 -3.56
CA THR A 117 8.68 13.64 -3.82
C THR A 117 9.56 12.44 -3.51
N ASP A 118 10.72 12.37 -4.15
CA ASP A 118 11.73 11.33 -3.88
C ASP A 118 12.24 11.43 -2.44
N GLU A 119 12.34 12.64 -1.89
CA GLU A 119 12.74 12.91 -0.51
C GLU A 119 11.75 12.33 0.50
N ASP A 120 10.45 12.49 0.26
CA ASP A 120 9.40 11.91 1.11
C ASP A 120 9.45 10.37 1.09
N ILE A 121 9.66 9.79 -0.10
CA ILE A 121 9.81 8.33 -0.25
C ILE A 121 11.06 7.85 0.48
N LEU A 122 12.18 8.53 0.32
CA LEU A 122 13.43 8.20 1.00
C LEU A 122 13.27 8.28 2.52
N GLN A 123 12.60 9.32 3.03
CA GLN A 123 12.29 9.47 4.46
C GLN A 123 11.47 8.29 4.99
N PHE A 124 10.42 7.87 4.28
CA PHE A 124 9.65 6.68 4.65
C PHE A 124 10.54 5.43 4.66
N LEU A 125 11.33 5.21 3.62
CA LEU A 125 12.19 4.03 3.50
C LEU A 125 13.23 3.99 4.63
N GLN A 126 13.88 5.11 4.96
CA GLN A 126 14.83 5.19 6.08
C GLN A 126 14.15 4.90 7.42
N SER A 127 12.96 5.46 7.63
CA SER A 127 12.17 5.23 8.83
C SER A 127 11.74 3.75 8.95
N ALA A 128 11.32 3.13 7.84
CA ALA A 128 11.00 1.71 7.77
C ALA A 128 12.25 0.83 8.01
N HIS A 129 13.40 1.16 7.43
CA HIS A 129 14.63 0.40 7.63
C HIS A 129 15.08 0.40 9.10
N LYS A 130 14.91 1.51 9.80
CA LYS A 130 15.26 1.67 11.20
C LYS A 130 14.35 0.86 12.12
N THR A 131 13.04 0.83 11.83
CA THR A 131 12.05 0.10 12.63
C THR A 131 11.97 -1.40 12.29
N LEU A 132 12.55 -1.81 11.16
CA LEU A 132 12.61 -3.22 10.73
C LEU A 132 13.67 -3.98 11.53
N ALA A 133 13.27 -5.12 12.13
CA ALA A 133 14.16 -6.00 12.88
C ALA A 133 15.22 -6.65 11.98
N THR A 134 16.27 -7.13 12.58
CA THR A 134 17.26 -8.00 11.90
C THR A 134 16.53 -9.25 11.38
N ASP A 135 16.87 -9.71 10.19
CA ASP A 135 16.17 -10.76 9.43
C ASP A 135 14.71 -10.42 9.08
N GLY A 136 14.26 -9.21 9.40
CA GLY A 136 12.93 -8.73 9.02
C GLY A 136 12.80 -8.45 7.52
N THR A 137 11.57 -8.40 7.05
CA THR A 137 11.24 -8.17 5.64
C THR A 137 10.46 -6.88 5.42
N LEU A 138 10.81 -6.13 4.36
CA LEU A 138 9.98 -5.06 3.81
C LEU A 138 9.40 -5.52 2.49
N THR A 139 8.10 -5.37 2.30
CA THR A 139 7.46 -5.62 1.00
C THR A 139 6.60 -4.42 0.60
N ILE A 140 6.84 -3.91 -0.59
CA ILE A 140 6.09 -2.79 -1.17
C ILE A 140 5.40 -3.26 -2.44
N GLN A 141 4.13 -2.92 -2.63
CA GLN A 141 3.41 -3.13 -3.88
C GLN A 141 2.87 -1.80 -4.39
N ILE A 142 3.28 -1.46 -5.60
CA ILE A 142 2.74 -0.34 -6.38
C ILE A 142 2.26 -0.84 -7.74
N LEU A 143 1.63 0.03 -8.51
CA LEU A 143 1.44 -0.24 -9.93
C LEU A 143 2.78 -0.07 -10.67
N ASN A 144 2.97 -0.85 -11.73
CA ASN A 144 4.16 -0.76 -12.58
C ASN A 144 4.08 0.46 -13.49
N TYR A 145 4.62 1.58 -13.00
CA TYR A 145 4.60 2.83 -13.76
C TYR A 145 5.50 2.80 -15.00
N ASP A 146 6.47 1.88 -15.09
CA ASP A 146 7.17 1.65 -16.37
C ASP A 146 6.20 1.14 -17.43
N PHE A 147 5.36 0.15 -17.10
CA PHE A 147 4.32 -0.34 -18.00
C PHE A 147 3.29 0.74 -18.35
N ILE A 148 2.75 1.43 -17.33
CA ILE A 148 1.72 2.45 -17.51
C ILE A 148 2.21 3.59 -18.43
N LEU A 149 3.40 4.12 -18.18
CA LEU A 149 3.95 5.25 -18.91
C LEU A 149 4.43 4.86 -20.31
N ASN A 150 5.12 3.71 -20.45
CA ASN A 150 5.65 3.26 -21.73
C ASN A 150 4.54 2.86 -22.71
N GLN A 151 3.41 2.35 -22.22
CA GLN A 151 2.24 2.01 -23.03
C GLN A 151 1.23 3.14 -23.16
N GLY A 152 1.44 4.27 -22.49
CA GLY A 152 0.52 5.41 -22.53
C GLY A 152 -0.88 5.07 -21.98
N ILE A 153 -0.95 4.23 -20.94
CA ILE A 153 -2.21 3.77 -20.33
C ILE A 153 -2.89 4.94 -19.64
N LYS A 154 -4.03 5.38 -20.18
CA LYS A 154 -4.81 6.50 -19.63
C LYS A 154 -5.94 6.08 -18.71
N SER A 155 -6.28 4.81 -18.65
CA SER A 155 -7.35 4.29 -17.79
C SER A 155 -7.04 2.89 -17.32
N LEU A 156 -7.44 2.58 -16.10
CA LEU A 156 -7.41 1.22 -15.56
C LEU A 156 -8.76 0.51 -15.84
N PRO A 157 -8.80 -0.82 -15.84
CA PRO A 157 -10.05 -1.56 -15.96
C PRO A 157 -11.09 -1.08 -14.96
N VAL A 158 -12.33 -0.86 -15.41
CA VAL A 158 -13.41 -0.43 -14.53
C VAL A 158 -13.70 -1.53 -13.51
N ILE A 159 -13.79 -1.16 -12.24
CA ILE A 159 -14.28 -2.05 -11.19
C ILE A 159 -15.79 -1.91 -11.12
N GLU A 160 -16.52 -2.99 -11.38
CA GLU A 160 -17.97 -2.98 -11.36
C GLU A 160 -18.52 -4.24 -10.71
N ASN A 161 -19.45 -4.05 -9.76
CA ASN A 161 -20.20 -5.11 -9.08
C ASN A 161 -21.63 -4.65 -8.78
N GLU A 162 -22.36 -5.38 -7.96
CA GLU A 162 -23.76 -5.04 -7.59
C GLU A 162 -23.89 -3.74 -6.78
N HIS A 163 -22.83 -3.30 -6.09
CA HIS A 163 -22.85 -2.13 -5.22
C HIS A 163 -22.34 -0.87 -5.89
N VAL A 164 -21.26 -0.98 -6.67
CA VAL A 164 -20.52 0.17 -7.19
C VAL A 164 -20.06 -0.03 -8.62
N ARG A 165 -19.82 1.10 -9.30
CA ARG A 165 -19.03 1.21 -10.51
C ARG A 165 -17.93 2.26 -10.26
N PHE A 166 -16.67 1.87 -10.41
CA PHE A 166 -15.51 2.71 -10.12
C PHE A 166 -14.60 2.82 -11.35
N GLU A 167 -14.54 4.01 -11.90
CA GLU A 167 -13.74 4.38 -13.07
C GLU A 167 -12.47 5.08 -12.61
N ARG A 168 -11.32 4.76 -13.25
CA ARG A 168 -9.99 5.24 -12.84
C ARG A 168 -9.21 5.67 -14.07
N ASN A 169 -8.83 6.96 -14.11
CA ASN A 169 -8.17 7.57 -15.24
C ASN A 169 -6.90 8.29 -14.80
N TYR A 170 -5.91 8.31 -15.68
CA TYR A 170 -4.67 9.07 -15.53
C TYR A 170 -4.64 10.24 -16.48
N GLU A 171 -4.32 11.43 -15.98
CA GLU A 171 -3.96 12.58 -16.78
C GLU A 171 -2.46 12.86 -16.56
N PHE A 172 -1.73 12.78 -17.65
CA PHE A 172 -0.29 13.06 -17.65
C PHE A 172 -0.06 14.53 -17.95
N ASN A 173 0.52 15.26 -17.00
CA ASN A 173 0.93 16.62 -17.22
C ASN A 173 2.32 16.61 -17.88
N THR A 174 2.49 17.34 -18.95
CA THR A 174 3.79 17.43 -19.66
C THR A 174 4.82 18.29 -18.93
N THR A 175 4.40 19.07 -17.94
CA THR A 175 5.26 19.98 -17.18
C THR A 175 5.67 19.44 -15.81
N ASP A 176 4.90 18.50 -15.26
CA ASP A 176 5.14 17.93 -13.95
C ASP A 176 5.52 16.46 -14.04
N SER A 177 6.37 15.99 -13.13
CA SER A 177 6.70 14.58 -12.99
C SER A 177 5.55 13.76 -12.39
N LEU A 178 4.49 14.42 -11.88
CA LEU A 178 3.35 13.81 -11.23
C LEU A 178 2.23 13.44 -12.21
N ILE A 179 1.43 12.45 -11.82
CA ILE A 179 0.23 12.05 -12.55
C ILE A 179 -0.99 12.51 -11.77
N GLU A 180 -1.97 13.10 -12.44
CA GLU A 180 -3.28 13.32 -11.86
C GLU A 180 -4.14 12.06 -12.03
N PHE A 181 -4.49 11.44 -10.92
CA PHE A 181 -5.35 10.26 -10.86
C PHE A 181 -6.79 10.69 -10.59
N LYS A 182 -7.63 10.61 -11.63
CA LYS A 182 -9.05 10.97 -11.58
C LYS A 182 -9.91 9.74 -11.45
N THR A 183 -10.83 9.78 -10.51
CA THR A 183 -11.77 8.69 -10.30
C THR A 183 -13.21 9.16 -10.31
N ARG A 184 -14.10 8.22 -10.63
CA ARG A 184 -15.55 8.42 -10.58
C ARG A 184 -16.18 7.19 -9.97
N LEU A 185 -16.66 7.32 -8.73
CA LEU A 185 -17.40 6.30 -8.03
C LEU A 185 -18.91 6.54 -8.24
N THR A 186 -19.61 5.56 -8.79
CA THR A 186 -21.07 5.54 -8.86
C THR A 186 -21.60 4.51 -7.87
N ILE A 187 -22.46 4.94 -6.94
CA ILE A 187 -23.15 4.06 -5.98
C ILE A 187 -24.43 3.60 -6.61
N LYS A 188 -24.56 2.29 -6.90
CA LYS A 188 -25.68 1.75 -7.70
C LYS A 188 -27.04 1.85 -7.00
N SER A 189 -27.08 1.77 -5.67
CA SER A 189 -28.34 1.84 -4.91
C SER A 189 -29.01 3.23 -4.95
N THR A 190 -28.23 4.30 -5.11
CA THR A 190 -28.71 5.69 -5.06
C THR A 190 -28.47 6.45 -6.36
N ASN A 191 -27.72 5.89 -7.29
CA ASN A 191 -27.16 6.59 -8.47
C ASN A 191 -26.32 7.82 -8.14
N GLN A 192 -25.86 7.94 -6.88
CA GLN A 192 -24.94 9.02 -6.49
C GLN A 192 -23.60 8.83 -7.18
N VAL A 193 -23.04 9.92 -7.69
CA VAL A 193 -21.71 9.96 -8.31
C VAL A 193 -20.78 10.80 -7.45
N ILE A 194 -19.63 10.23 -7.10
CA ILE A 194 -18.56 10.88 -6.32
C ILE A 194 -17.33 10.99 -7.23
N PRO A 195 -17.07 12.16 -7.83
CA PRO A 195 -15.83 12.41 -8.55
C PRO A 195 -14.70 12.75 -7.57
N ASN A 196 -13.50 12.27 -7.84
CA ASN A 196 -12.31 12.58 -7.06
C ASN A 196 -11.08 12.74 -7.95
N SER A 197 -10.09 13.43 -7.42
CA SER A 197 -8.78 13.57 -8.04
C SER A 197 -7.68 13.64 -6.98
N VAL A 198 -6.54 13.00 -7.24
CA VAL A 198 -5.34 13.06 -6.40
C VAL A 198 -4.09 12.99 -7.27
N GLN A 199 -3.04 13.69 -6.87
CA GLN A 199 -1.73 13.57 -7.50
C GLN A 199 -1.01 12.32 -7.00
N LEU A 200 -0.29 11.65 -7.90
CA LEU A 200 0.54 10.50 -7.62
C LEU A 200 1.95 10.71 -8.19
N ASN A 201 2.94 10.25 -7.47
CA ASN A 201 4.30 10.12 -7.97
C ASN A 201 4.44 8.80 -8.73
N PRO A 202 4.63 8.80 -10.07
CA PRO A 202 4.73 7.58 -10.86
C PRO A 202 6.11 6.95 -10.73
N VAL A 203 6.43 6.44 -9.54
CA VAL A 203 7.75 5.88 -9.21
C VAL A 203 8.04 4.67 -10.08
N ARG A 204 9.05 4.77 -10.94
CA ARG A 204 9.51 3.68 -11.79
C ARG A 204 10.39 2.69 -11.02
N LYS A 205 10.49 1.46 -11.52
CA LYS A 205 11.27 0.39 -10.89
C LYS A 205 12.69 0.82 -10.52
N ASN A 206 13.42 1.41 -11.48
CA ASN A 206 14.83 1.79 -11.24
C ASN A 206 14.94 2.89 -10.16
N LYS A 207 14.05 3.88 -10.19
CA LYS A 207 14.02 4.92 -9.16
C LYS A 207 13.68 4.35 -7.78
N LEU A 208 12.69 3.46 -7.69
CA LEU A 208 12.36 2.78 -6.43
C LEU A 208 13.56 1.99 -5.90
N GLN A 209 14.27 1.28 -6.78
CA GLN A 209 15.47 0.54 -6.41
C GLN A 209 16.56 1.48 -5.88
N GLU A 210 16.87 2.58 -6.57
CA GLU A 210 17.85 3.60 -6.13
C GLU A 210 17.52 4.12 -4.74
N LEU A 211 16.26 4.53 -4.50
CA LEU A 211 15.83 5.07 -3.21
C LEU A 211 15.89 4.01 -2.10
N MET A 212 15.54 2.75 -2.40
CA MET A 212 15.68 1.66 -1.44
C MET A 212 17.13 1.39 -1.10
N GLU A 213 18.02 1.35 -2.08
CA GLU A 213 19.48 1.16 -1.87
C GLU A 213 20.07 2.32 -1.04
N GLU A 214 19.68 3.57 -1.32
CA GLU A 214 20.10 4.75 -0.54
C GLU A 214 19.59 4.69 0.91
N ALA A 215 18.40 4.14 1.13
CA ALA A 215 17.85 3.93 2.48
C ALA A 215 18.49 2.73 3.24
N GLY A 216 19.42 2.01 2.61
CA GLY A 216 20.15 0.89 3.22
C GLY A 216 19.55 -0.49 2.92
N PHE A 217 18.57 -0.59 2.01
CA PHE A 217 18.03 -1.85 1.55
C PHE A 217 18.91 -2.45 0.45
N GLY A 218 19.44 -3.66 0.68
CA GLY A 218 20.36 -4.34 -0.24
C GLY A 218 19.64 -5.20 -1.30
N SER A 219 19.96 -6.47 -1.38
CA SER A 219 19.41 -7.38 -2.39
C SER A 219 17.89 -7.36 -2.46
N LEU A 220 17.34 -6.81 -3.53
CA LEU A 220 15.90 -6.67 -3.79
C LEU A 220 15.42 -7.77 -4.73
N GLU A 221 14.25 -8.34 -4.45
CA GLU A 221 13.54 -9.25 -5.34
C GLU A 221 12.28 -8.57 -5.89
N PHE A 222 12.02 -8.71 -7.19
CA PHE A 222 10.90 -8.08 -7.87
C PHE A 222 9.95 -9.12 -8.46
N PHE A 223 8.65 -8.93 -8.23
CA PHE A 223 7.59 -9.80 -8.73
C PHE A 223 6.52 -8.98 -9.47
N GLY A 224 5.88 -9.63 -10.45
CA GLY A 224 4.80 -9.07 -11.26
C GLY A 224 3.40 -9.27 -10.66
N ASN A 225 3.27 -10.13 -9.65
CA ASN A 225 2.00 -10.39 -8.94
C ASN A 225 2.24 -11.13 -7.62
N PHE A 226 1.17 -11.31 -6.85
CA PHE A 226 1.21 -12.04 -5.58
C PHE A 226 1.37 -13.58 -5.73
N ALA A 227 1.31 -14.13 -6.96
CA ALA A 227 1.69 -15.51 -7.23
C ALA A 227 3.22 -15.68 -7.40
N ARG A 228 3.98 -14.60 -7.24
CA ARG A 228 5.46 -14.53 -7.37
C ARG A 228 5.96 -14.77 -8.78
N GLU A 229 5.18 -14.47 -9.78
CA GLU A 229 5.69 -14.44 -11.14
C GLU A 229 6.73 -13.34 -11.29
N PRO A 230 7.80 -13.56 -12.06
CA PRO A 230 8.81 -12.53 -12.31
C PRO A 230 8.19 -11.24 -12.84
N LEU A 231 8.70 -10.09 -12.40
CA LEU A 231 8.31 -8.80 -12.97
C LEU A 231 8.66 -8.75 -14.47
N SER A 232 7.69 -8.37 -15.28
CA SER A 232 7.82 -8.21 -16.74
C SER A 232 7.36 -6.82 -17.17
N ASP A 233 7.67 -6.47 -18.41
CA ASP A 233 7.23 -5.21 -19.04
C ASP A 233 5.69 -5.12 -19.22
N GLN A 234 4.96 -6.21 -18.99
CA GLN A 234 3.50 -6.27 -19.07
C GLN A 234 2.82 -6.47 -17.72
N SER A 235 3.58 -6.62 -16.65
CA SER A 235 3.03 -6.76 -15.30
C SER A 235 2.39 -5.45 -14.88
N LEU A 236 1.11 -5.46 -14.50
CA LEU A 236 0.45 -4.27 -13.96
C LEU A 236 0.87 -3.98 -12.52
N PRO A 237 0.92 -4.95 -11.58
CA PRO A 237 1.59 -4.74 -10.30
C PRO A 237 3.11 -4.82 -10.43
N LEU A 238 3.78 -4.05 -9.58
CA LEU A 238 5.19 -4.21 -9.23
C LEU A 238 5.24 -4.46 -7.73
N ILE A 239 5.78 -5.60 -7.34
CA ILE A 239 6.03 -5.95 -5.95
C ILE A 239 7.53 -6.06 -5.76
N VAL A 240 8.06 -5.37 -4.76
CA VAL A 240 9.46 -5.48 -4.35
C VAL A 240 9.51 -5.98 -2.91
N THR A 241 10.38 -6.93 -2.65
CA THR A 241 10.66 -7.42 -1.31
C THR A 241 12.15 -7.39 -1.00
N TYR A 242 12.44 -7.14 0.26
CA TYR A 242 13.78 -7.11 0.84
C TYR A 242 13.78 -7.89 2.15
N ARG A 243 14.86 -8.61 2.42
CA ARG A 243 15.14 -9.21 3.72
C ARG A 243 16.41 -8.61 4.32
N LYS A 244 16.28 -8.01 5.51
CA LYS A 244 17.39 -7.43 6.26
C LYS A 244 18.28 -8.56 6.81
N LYS A 245 19.49 -8.71 6.27
CA LYS A 245 20.44 -9.73 6.72
C LYS A 245 21.19 -9.27 7.96
N LEU A 246 21.61 -10.21 8.79
CA LEU A 246 22.65 -9.97 9.80
C LEU A 246 23.95 -9.54 9.09
N ASN A 247 24.47 -8.37 9.46
CA ASN A 247 25.81 -7.94 9.05
C ASN A 247 26.88 -8.71 9.83
#